data_734dbeed000cda9dc5b5d43120531717
#
_entry.id   734dbeed000cda9dc5b5d43120531717
#
_cell.length_a   1.000
_cell.length_b   1.000
_cell.length_c   1.000
_cell.angle_alpha   90.00
_cell.angle_beta   90.00
_cell.angle_gamma   90.00
#
_symmetry.space_group_name_H-M   'P 1'
#
loop_
_entity.id
_entity.type
_entity.pdbx_description
1 polymer ?
#
loop_
_entity_poly.entity_id
_entity_poly.type
_entity_poly.pdbx_seq_one_letter_code
_entity_poly.pdbx_strand_id
1 'polypeptide(L)'
;MCGFGLVTSRFTFSYKMIYTVHTFQKLPISLQQAWDFMGDPKNLSVITPDSMGFNTLSGDDRKMFAGQIIIYTITPLFGLKLQWVTEITHVQDKHFFVDEQRFGPYAFWHHKHFLKEIPGGVEMEDIVHYKVPMGILGRLVHPFLVKPKLDEIFAYRKKKLVELFGEFKTERV
;
A
#
# COMPACT_ATOMS: atom_id res chain seq x y z
N MET A 1 31.28 -29.20 47.01
CA MET A 1 29.95 -28.70 46.59
C MET A 1 30.14 -27.62 45.57
N CYS A 2 30.09 -27.94 44.28
CA CYS A 2 30.21 -26.97 43.19
C CYS A 2 28.82 -26.53 42.76
N GLY A 3 28.49 -25.28 43.02
CA GLY A 3 27.23 -24.67 42.57
C GLY A 3 27.34 -24.28 41.07
N PHE A 4 26.58 -24.96 40.22
CA PHE A 4 26.37 -24.56 38.84
C PHE A 4 25.38 -23.41 38.80
N GLY A 5 25.88 -22.19 38.54
CA GLY A 5 25.03 -21.04 38.25
C GLY A 5 24.43 -21.17 36.87
N LEU A 6 23.13 -21.41 36.79
CA LEU A 6 22.37 -21.34 35.55
C LEU A 6 22.34 -19.89 35.02
N VAL A 7 23.12 -19.61 33.97
CA VAL A 7 22.98 -18.37 33.19
C VAL A 7 21.75 -18.49 32.33
N THR A 8 20.62 -17.99 32.81
CA THR A 8 19.39 -17.80 32.02
C THR A 8 19.59 -16.61 31.09
N SER A 9 20.02 -16.87 29.87
CA SER A 9 19.99 -15.85 28.82
C SER A 9 18.50 -15.55 28.49
N ARG A 10 18.03 -14.39 28.96
CA ARG A 10 16.73 -13.86 28.52
C ARG A 10 16.87 -13.40 27.08
N PHE A 11 16.42 -14.21 26.13
CA PHE A 11 16.15 -13.75 24.79
C PHE A 11 14.97 -12.80 24.84
N THR A 12 15.22 -11.50 24.90
CA THR A 12 14.22 -10.49 24.63
C THR A 12 13.90 -10.55 23.14
N PHE A 13 12.80 -11.18 22.77
CA PHE A 13 12.22 -11.06 21.44
C PHE A 13 11.89 -9.59 21.21
N SER A 14 12.76 -8.89 20.47
CA SER A 14 12.45 -7.55 19.97
C SER A 14 11.28 -7.70 19.00
N TYR A 15 10.08 -7.25 19.41
CA TYR A 15 8.93 -7.14 18.52
C TYR A 15 9.35 -6.33 17.29
N LYS A 16 9.40 -6.98 16.14
CA LYS A 16 9.77 -6.34 14.88
C LYS A 16 8.70 -5.32 14.56
N MET A 17 9.02 -4.01 14.61
CA MET A 17 8.05 -2.95 14.39
C MET A 17 7.40 -3.06 13.01
N ILE A 18 6.07 -3.14 12.98
CA ILE A 18 5.25 -2.93 11.79
C ILE A 18 4.84 -1.46 11.81
N TYR A 19 5.07 -0.77 10.70
CA TYR A 19 4.63 0.60 10.48
C TYR A 19 3.26 0.61 9.83
N THR A 20 2.53 1.71 9.99
CA THR A 20 1.20 1.88 9.39
C THR A 20 1.13 3.20 8.65
N VAL A 21 0.61 3.16 7.41
CA VAL A 21 0.05 4.32 6.71
C VAL A 21 -1.46 4.17 6.75
N HIS A 22 -2.17 5.23 7.12
CA HIS A 22 -3.63 5.24 7.18
C HIS A 22 -4.13 6.54 6.57
N THR A 23 -4.88 6.47 5.48
CA THR A 23 -5.37 7.63 4.75
C THR A 23 -6.84 7.50 4.40
N PHE A 24 -7.50 8.66 4.31
CA PHE A 24 -8.88 8.79 3.85
C PHE A 24 -8.97 9.80 2.72
N GLN A 25 -9.86 9.54 1.79
CA GLN A 25 -10.22 10.47 0.73
C GLN A 25 -11.69 10.34 0.37
N LYS A 26 -12.36 11.48 0.19
CA LYS A 26 -13.72 11.54 -0.36
C LYS A 26 -13.66 12.02 -1.80
N LEU A 27 -14.47 11.40 -2.66
CA LEU A 27 -14.57 11.74 -4.08
C LEU A 27 -16.05 11.88 -4.47
N PRO A 28 -16.41 12.84 -5.35
CA PRO A 28 -17.77 13.10 -5.79
C PRO A 28 -18.20 12.14 -6.92
N ILE A 29 -17.94 10.84 -6.74
CA ILE A 29 -18.29 9.79 -7.71
C ILE A 29 -19.06 8.67 -7.03
N SER A 30 -19.77 7.86 -7.81
CA SER A 30 -20.48 6.72 -7.27
C SER A 30 -19.53 5.63 -6.76
N LEU A 31 -20.02 4.81 -5.84
CA LEU A 31 -19.30 3.62 -5.37
C LEU A 31 -18.90 2.70 -6.51
N GLN A 32 -19.77 2.56 -7.53
CA GLN A 32 -19.46 1.74 -8.72
C GLN A 32 -18.30 2.32 -9.52
N GLN A 33 -18.27 3.64 -9.76
CA GLN A 33 -17.17 4.27 -10.49
C GLN A 33 -15.83 4.13 -9.74
N ALA A 34 -15.85 4.33 -8.41
CA ALA A 34 -14.66 4.15 -7.57
C ALA A 34 -14.17 2.69 -7.62
N TRP A 35 -15.09 1.72 -7.50
CA TRP A 35 -14.77 0.30 -7.56
C TRP A 35 -14.20 -0.12 -8.91
N ASP A 36 -14.82 0.32 -10.01
CA ASP A 36 -14.37 0.01 -11.36
C ASP A 36 -12.98 0.58 -11.65
N PHE A 37 -12.67 1.76 -11.12
CA PHE A 37 -11.37 2.38 -11.27
C PHE A 37 -10.30 1.70 -10.43
N MET A 38 -10.56 1.50 -9.13
CA MET A 38 -9.60 0.90 -8.20
C MET A 38 -9.39 -0.60 -8.46
N GLY A 39 -10.42 -1.27 -8.98
CA GLY A 39 -10.39 -2.69 -9.31
C GLY A 39 -9.75 -3.04 -10.65
N ASP A 40 -9.30 -2.06 -11.42
CA ASP A 40 -8.55 -2.29 -12.66
C ASP A 40 -7.05 -2.08 -12.40
N PRO A 41 -6.22 -3.15 -12.44
CA PRO A 41 -4.78 -3.05 -12.18
C PRO A 41 -4.05 -2.06 -13.10
N LYS A 42 -4.57 -1.80 -14.30
CA LYS A 42 -3.98 -0.83 -15.25
C LYS A 42 -3.97 0.60 -14.69
N ASN A 43 -4.97 0.92 -13.87
CA ASN A 43 -5.08 2.25 -13.26
C ASN A 43 -4.03 2.50 -12.16
N LEU A 44 -3.35 1.45 -11.67
CA LEU A 44 -2.28 1.61 -10.68
C LEU A 44 -1.16 2.52 -11.19
N SER A 45 -0.80 2.41 -12.46
CA SER A 45 0.20 3.30 -13.09
C SER A 45 -0.26 4.77 -13.11
N VAL A 46 -1.55 5.02 -13.28
CA VAL A 46 -2.13 6.37 -13.33
C VAL A 46 -2.00 7.10 -11.98
N ILE A 47 -2.17 6.36 -10.88
CA ILE A 47 -2.13 6.88 -9.50
C ILE A 47 -0.80 6.66 -8.80
N THR A 48 0.24 6.26 -9.54
CA THR A 48 1.62 6.09 -9.04
C THR A 48 2.49 7.19 -9.66
N PRO A 49 3.33 7.92 -8.87
CA PRO A 49 4.20 8.97 -9.41
C PRO A 49 5.17 8.44 -10.47
N ASP A 50 5.42 9.23 -11.53
CA ASP A 50 6.39 8.89 -12.58
C ASP A 50 7.80 8.66 -12.01
N SER A 51 8.13 9.37 -10.90
CA SER A 51 9.39 9.20 -10.17
C SER A 51 9.62 7.78 -9.63
N MET A 52 8.56 6.95 -9.57
CA MET A 52 8.65 5.55 -9.17
C MET A 52 9.07 4.62 -10.30
N GLY A 53 9.12 5.07 -11.56
CA GLY A 53 9.46 4.22 -12.72
C GLY A 53 8.59 2.95 -12.78
N PHE A 54 7.31 3.10 -12.46
CA PHE A 54 6.35 1.99 -12.40
C PHE A 54 6.08 1.42 -13.80
N ASN A 55 6.20 0.11 -13.95
CA ASN A 55 5.88 -0.57 -15.20
C ASN A 55 5.33 -1.97 -14.93
N THR A 56 4.08 -2.21 -15.32
CA THR A 56 3.45 -3.54 -15.23
C THR A 56 4.04 -4.48 -16.26
N LEU A 57 4.37 -5.69 -15.83
CA LEU A 57 4.90 -6.77 -16.68
C LEU A 57 3.85 -7.81 -17.03
N SER A 58 2.95 -8.12 -16.09
CA SER A 58 1.87 -9.10 -16.29
C SER A 58 0.81 -9.00 -15.17
N GLY A 59 -0.34 -9.65 -15.42
CA GLY A 59 -1.42 -9.79 -14.43
C GLY A 59 -2.43 -8.64 -14.43
N ASP A 60 -2.35 -7.74 -15.41
CA ASP A 60 -3.27 -6.60 -15.60
C ASP A 60 -4.26 -6.80 -16.78
N ASP A 61 -4.38 -8.03 -17.26
CA ASP A 61 -5.22 -8.39 -18.43
C ASP A 61 -6.72 -8.46 -18.10
N ARG A 62 -7.07 -8.41 -16.82
CA ARG A 62 -8.46 -8.48 -16.35
C ARG A 62 -8.65 -7.67 -15.05
N LYS A 63 -9.92 -7.41 -14.69
CA LYS A 63 -10.28 -6.82 -13.40
C LYS A 63 -9.82 -7.71 -12.25
N MET A 64 -9.61 -7.10 -11.09
CA MET A 64 -9.09 -7.82 -9.92
C MET A 64 -10.01 -8.94 -9.45
N PHE A 65 -9.40 -10.00 -8.94
CA PHE A 65 -10.03 -11.13 -8.28
C PHE A 65 -9.11 -11.72 -7.20
N ALA A 66 -9.67 -12.40 -6.21
CA ALA A 66 -8.88 -13.03 -5.16
C ALA A 66 -8.00 -14.16 -5.73
N GLY A 67 -6.69 -14.12 -5.41
CA GLY A 67 -5.66 -15.01 -5.97
C GLY A 67 -4.96 -14.47 -7.22
N GLN A 68 -5.31 -13.27 -7.69
CA GLN A 68 -4.62 -12.65 -8.84
C GLN A 68 -3.20 -12.25 -8.46
N ILE A 69 -2.25 -12.64 -9.32
CA ILE A 69 -0.86 -12.21 -9.23
C ILE A 69 -0.60 -11.11 -10.26
N ILE A 70 -0.05 -9.99 -9.80
CA ILE A 70 0.34 -8.87 -10.64
C ILE A 70 1.84 -8.66 -10.46
N ILE A 71 2.58 -8.60 -11.56
CA ILE A 71 4.04 -8.41 -11.56
C ILE A 71 4.36 -7.07 -12.20
N TYR A 72 5.11 -6.25 -11.50
CA TYR A 72 5.60 -4.97 -12.00
C TYR A 72 7.01 -4.67 -11.53
N THR A 73 7.61 -3.67 -12.14
CA THR A 73 8.88 -3.11 -11.70
C THR A 73 8.70 -1.70 -11.20
N ILE A 74 9.50 -1.33 -10.21
CA ILE A 74 9.57 0.01 -9.67
C ILE A 74 11.03 0.44 -9.55
N THR A 75 11.26 1.76 -9.54
CA THR A 75 12.60 2.35 -9.36
C THR A 75 12.52 3.39 -8.23
N PRO A 76 12.31 2.96 -6.97
CA PRO A 76 11.93 3.86 -5.88
C PRO A 76 13.06 4.76 -5.40
N LEU A 77 14.32 4.29 -5.44
CA LEU A 77 15.49 4.98 -4.89
C LEU A 77 16.73 4.68 -5.72
N PHE A 78 17.61 5.69 -5.88
CA PHE A 78 18.93 5.58 -6.51
C PHE A 78 18.98 4.94 -7.91
N GLY A 79 17.87 4.98 -8.66
CA GLY A 79 17.78 4.38 -9.98
C GLY A 79 17.77 2.84 -9.99
N LEU A 80 17.69 2.19 -8.83
CA LEU A 80 17.67 0.73 -8.73
C LEU A 80 16.29 0.18 -9.11
N LYS A 81 16.26 -0.57 -10.21
CA LYS A 81 15.06 -1.27 -10.67
C LYS A 81 14.81 -2.51 -9.83
N LEU A 82 13.66 -2.57 -9.18
CA LEU A 82 13.22 -3.67 -8.34
C LEU A 82 11.97 -4.32 -8.93
N GLN A 83 11.88 -5.63 -8.86
CA GLN A 83 10.65 -6.35 -9.15
C GLN A 83 9.74 -6.33 -7.93
N TRP A 84 8.44 -6.17 -8.18
CA TRP A 84 7.41 -6.28 -7.15
C TRP A 84 6.34 -7.25 -7.65
N VAL A 85 6.04 -8.25 -6.85
CA VAL A 85 4.99 -9.23 -7.09
C VAL A 85 3.91 -9.04 -6.04
N THR A 86 2.72 -8.67 -6.47
CA THR A 86 1.54 -8.49 -5.63
C THR A 86 0.57 -9.66 -5.84
N GLU A 87 -0.03 -10.12 -4.77
CA GLU A 87 -1.23 -10.95 -4.81
C GLU A 87 -2.42 -10.16 -4.25
N ILE A 88 -3.52 -10.17 -4.97
CA ILE A 88 -4.81 -9.73 -4.44
C ILE A 88 -5.38 -10.88 -3.62
N THR A 89 -5.28 -10.79 -2.29
CA THR A 89 -5.63 -11.92 -1.41
C THR A 89 -7.10 -12.01 -1.09
N HIS A 90 -7.78 -10.87 -1.00
CA HIS A 90 -9.20 -10.80 -0.65
C HIS A 90 -9.90 -9.77 -1.52
N VAL A 91 -11.12 -10.08 -1.94
CA VAL A 91 -12.02 -9.17 -2.66
C VAL A 91 -13.43 -9.37 -2.15
N GLN A 92 -14.06 -8.30 -1.69
CA GLN A 92 -15.50 -8.21 -1.45
C GLN A 92 -16.05 -7.08 -2.30
N ASP A 93 -16.83 -7.43 -3.30
CA ASP A 93 -17.34 -6.50 -4.33
C ASP A 93 -17.88 -5.22 -3.72
N LYS A 94 -17.40 -4.06 -4.21
CA LYS A 94 -17.78 -2.70 -3.77
C LYS A 94 -17.59 -2.38 -2.28
N HIS A 95 -16.86 -3.22 -1.55
CA HIS A 95 -16.59 -3.00 -0.13
C HIS A 95 -15.11 -2.85 0.15
N PHE A 96 -14.33 -3.86 -0.18
CA PHE A 96 -12.90 -3.82 0.05
C PHE A 96 -12.14 -4.83 -0.80
N PHE A 97 -10.86 -4.58 -0.95
CA PHE A 97 -9.90 -5.59 -1.39
C PHE A 97 -8.60 -5.44 -0.61
N VAL A 98 -7.79 -6.49 -0.66
CA VAL A 98 -6.49 -6.56 0.02
C VAL A 98 -5.44 -6.99 -0.98
N ASP A 99 -4.36 -6.23 -1.07
CA ASP A 99 -3.15 -6.62 -1.79
C ASP A 99 -1.99 -6.88 -0.83
N GLU A 100 -1.20 -7.92 -1.13
CA GLU A 100 -0.02 -8.28 -0.38
C GLU A 100 1.18 -8.45 -1.30
N GLN A 101 2.32 -7.93 -0.87
CA GLN A 101 3.57 -8.21 -1.56
C GLN A 101 4.00 -9.65 -1.28
N ARG A 102 4.11 -10.45 -2.33
CA ARG A 102 4.71 -11.79 -2.28
C ARG A 102 6.23 -11.73 -2.45
N PHE A 103 6.68 -10.82 -3.31
CA PHE A 103 8.09 -10.54 -3.52
C PHE A 103 8.29 -9.04 -3.78
N GLY A 104 9.35 -8.42 -3.22
CA GLY A 104 9.60 -6.99 -3.42
C GLY A 104 10.46 -6.36 -2.34
N PRO A 105 10.49 -5.01 -2.25
CA PRO A 105 11.41 -4.27 -1.40
C PRO A 105 11.12 -4.33 0.10
N TYR A 106 9.91 -4.70 0.49
CA TYR A 106 9.52 -4.75 1.90
C TYR A 106 9.67 -6.15 2.49
N ALA A 107 9.95 -6.24 3.78
CA ALA A 107 9.91 -7.52 4.52
C ALA A 107 8.48 -7.97 4.85
N PHE A 108 7.53 -7.04 4.79
CA PHE A 108 6.10 -7.26 4.93
C PHE A 108 5.36 -6.09 4.30
N TRP A 109 4.30 -6.38 3.56
CA TRP A 109 3.37 -5.40 2.99
C TRP A 109 1.99 -6.01 2.91
N HIS A 110 1.03 -5.35 3.54
CA HIS A 110 -0.37 -5.73 3.58
C HIS A 110 -1.20 -4.47 3.47
N HIS A 111 -1.87 -4.29 2.36
CA HIS A 111 -2.60 -3.08 2.02
C HIS A 111 -4.08 -3.39 1.86
N LYS A 112 -4.89 -2.74 2.66
CA LYS A 112 -6.34 -2.83 2.63
C LYS A 112 -6.92 -1.56 2.02
N HIS A 113 -7.82 -1.74 1.06
CA HIS A 113 -8.59 -0.68 0.42
C HIS A 113 -10.06 -0.86 0.76
N PHE A 114 -10.65 0.09 1.46
CA PHE A 114 -12.06 0.10 1.75
C PHE A 114 -12.76 1.20 0.96
N LEU A 115 -13.98 0.90 0.51
CA LEU A 115 -14.85 1.82 -0.23
C LEU A 115 -16.20 1.85 0.46
N LYS A 116 -16.69 3.04 0.75
CA LYS A 116 -17.98 3.25 1.41
C LYS A 116 -18.74 4.35 0.72
N GLU A 117 -19.98 4.06 0.33
CA GLU A 117 -20.88 5.07 -0.18
C GLU A 117 -21.25 6.08 0.93
N ILE A 118 -21.23 7.37 0.59
CA ILE A 118 -21.58 8.48 1.46
C ILE A 118 -22.49 9.45 0.71
N PRO A 119 -23.24 10.32 1.39
CA PRO A 119 -24.00 11.38 0.73
C PRO A 119 -23.08 12.23 -0.15
N GLY A 120 -23.42 12.32 -1.45
CA GLY A 120 -22.68 13.08 -2.44
C GLY A 120 -21.43 12.39 -3.00
N GLY A 121 -21.17 11.12 -2.69
CA GLY A 121 -20.02 10.41 -3.28
C GLY A 121 -19.58 9.15 -2.57
N VAL A 122 -18.27 8.90 -2.57
CA VAL A 122 -17.63 7.75 -1.96
C VAL A 122 -16.51 8.19 -1.02
N GLU A 123 -16.37 7.50 0.12
CA GLU A 123 -15.21 7.57 1.00
C GLU A 123 -14.32 6.35 0.74
N MET A 124 -13.06 6.62 0.48
CA MET A 124 -12.01 5.63 0.31
C MET A 124 -11.08 5.67 1.53
N GLU A 125 -10.75 4.49 2.06
CA GLU A 125 -9.84 4.32 3.17
C GLU A 125 -8.73 3.33 2.77
N ASP A 126 -7.48 3.77 2.88
CA ASP A 126 -6.30 2.94 2.67
C ASP A 126 -5.60 2.67 4.00
N ILE A 127 -5.36 1.40 4.33
CA ILE A 127 -4.58 0.99 5.50
C ILE A 127 -3.45 0.08 5.05
N VAL A 128 -2.22 0.59 5.09
CA VAL A 128 -1.02 -0.18 4.78
C VAL A 128 -0.29 -0.55 6.07
N HIS A 129 -0.10 -1.83 6.29
CA HIS A 129 0.83 -2.33 7.30
C HIS A 129 2.08 -2.81 6.59
N TYR A 130 3.24 -2.27 6.96
CA TYR A 130 4.49 -2.64 6.29
C TYR A 130 5.66 -2.73 7.26
N LYS A 131 6.69 -3.44 6.81
CA LYS A 131 7.95 -3.61 7.51
C LYS A 131 9.11 -3.48 6.53
N VAL A 132 10.10 -2.69 6.91
CA VAL A 132 11.34 -2.56 6.14
C VAL A 132 12.25 -3.77 6.37
N PRO A 133 13.00 -4.19 5.34
CA PRO A 133 14.02 -5.23 5.48
C PRO A 133 15.22 -4.75 6.31
N MET A 134 16.25 -5.60 6.46
CA MET A 134 17.53 -5.29 7.10
C MET A 134 17.47 -4.94 8.60
N GLY A 135 16.40 -5.30 9.31
CA GLY A 135 16.31 -5.20 10.77
C GLY A 135 16.59 -3.80 11.33
N ILE A 136 17.64 -3.63 12.15
CA ILE A 136 17.99 -2.35 12.80
C ILE A 136 18.42 -1.31 11.75
N LEU A 137 19.20 -1.70 10.75
CA LEU A 137 19.66 -0.76 9.70
C LEU A 137 18.47 -0.22 8.90
N GLY A 138 17.54 -1.07 8.48
CA GLY A 138 16.31 -0.64 7.82
C GLY A 138 15.49 0.34 8.67
N ARG A 139 15.44 0.13 10.00
CA ARG A 139 14.75 1.05 10.92
C ARG A 139 15.42 2.42 11.03
N LEU A 140 16.75 2.46 11.01
CA LEU A 140 17.49 3.74 11.06
C LEU A 140 17.28 4.59 9.81
N VAL A 141 17.20 3.97 8.64
CA VAL A 141 16.98 4.69 7.37
C VAL A 141 15.50 4.98 7.08
N HIS A 142 14.58 4.26 7.72
CA HIS A 142 13.14 4.37 7.49
C HIS A 142 12.61 5.81 7.55
N PRO A 143 12.87 6.65 8.60
CA PRO A 143 12.30 7.99 8.71
C PRO A 143 12.83 8.96 7.64
N PHE A 144 13.97 8.68 7.04
CA PHE A 144 14.62 9.55 6.07
C PHE A 144 14.39 9.14 4.61
N LEU A 145 14.21 7.84 4.34
CA LEU A 145 14.10 7.32 2.98
C LEU A 145 12.72 6.70 2.71
N VAL A 146 12.27 5.80 3.57
CA VAL A 146 11.05 5.00 3.28
C VAL A 146 9.79 5.79 3.56
N LYS A 147 9.68 6.40 4.76
CA LYS A 147 8.49 7.14 5.14
C LYS A 147 8.21 8.34 4.22
N PRO A 148 9.17 9.23 3.90
CA PRO A 148 8.93 10.35 2.99
C PRO A 148 8.51 9.89 1.59
N LYS A 149 9.05 8.74 1.12
CA LYS A 149 8.67 8.20 -0.20
C LYS A 149 7.24 7.66 -0.21
N LEU A 150 6.80 7.01 0.86
CA LEU A 150 5.41 6.60 1.00
C LEU A 150 4.47 7.81 1.11
N ASP A 151 4.83 8.81 1.90
CA ASP A 151 4.06 10.05 2.02
C ASP A 151 3.89 10.74 0.64
N GLU A 152 4.96 10.80 -0.18
CA GLU A 152 4.93 11.32 -1.56
C GLU A 152 3.95 10.54 -2.44
N ILE A 153 4.01 9.18 -2.39
CA ILE A 153 3.15 8.32 -3.19
C ILE A 153 1.67 8.53 -2.84
N PHE A 154 1.33 8.54 -1.55
CA PHE A 154 -0.06 8.74 -1.13
C PHE A 154 -0.57 10.16 -1.37
N ALA A 155 0.29 11.18 -1.23
CA ALA A 155 -0.05 12.55 -1.59
C ALA A 155 -0.31 12.71 -3.10
N TYR A 156 0.54 12.10 -3.93
CA TYR A 156 0.36 12.08 -5.38
C TYR A 156 -0.95 11.38 -5.77
N ARG A 157 -1.21 10.17 -5.21
CA ARG A 157 -2.46 9.42 -5.43
C ARG A 157 -3.67 10.29 -5.13
N LYS A 158 -3.67 10.93 -3.95
CA LYS A 158 -4.78 11.79 -3.52
C LYS A 158 -5.02 12.94 -4.51
N LYS A 159 -3.95 13.64 -4.91
CA LYS A 159 -4.02 14.72 -5.89
C LYS A 159 -4.54 14.22 -7.25
N LYS A 160 -4.01 13.09 -7.71
CA LYS A 160 -4.37 12.51 -9.01
C LYS A 160 -5.83 12.08 -9.09
N LEU A 161 -6.36 11.50 -8.01
CA LEU A 161 -7.77 11.15 -7.93
C LEU A 161 -8.68 12.39 -7.95
N VAL A 162 -8.27 13.51 -7.33
CA VAL A 162 -9.00 14.78 -7.44
C VAL A 162 -8.93 15.34 -8.87
N GLU A 163 -7.79 15.25 -9.54
CA GLU A 163 -7.66 15.66 -10.96
C GLU A 163 -8.59 14.86 -11.88
N LEU A 164 -8.76 13.56 -11.62
CA LEU A 164 -9.58 12.68 -12.44
C LEU A 164 -11.08 12.80 -12.17
N PHE A 165 -11.46 12.98 -10.91
CA PHE A 165 -12.84 12.83 -10.48
C PHE A 165 -13.46 14.09 -9.85
N GLY A 166 -12.66 15.12 -9.63
CA GLY A 166 -13.08 16.35 -8.98
C GLY A 166 -12.88 16.35 -7.46
N GLU A 167 -13.05 17.52 -6.87
CA GLU A 167 -12.96 17.73 -5.44
C GLU A 167 -14.30 17.49 -4.75
N PHE A 168 -14.30 16.69 -3.68
CA PHE A 168 -15.50 16.48 -2.88
C PHE A 168 -15.83 17.75 -2.08
N LYS A 169 -17.00 18.34 -2.37
CA LYS A 169 -17.48 19.53 -1.66
C LYS A 169 -18.39 19.08 -0.50
N THR A 170 -17.99 19.37 0.71
CA THR A 170 -18.88 19.22 1.87
C THR A 170 -19.96 20.31 1.75
N GLU A 171 -21.23 19.92 1.59
CA GLU A 171 -22.31 20.88 1.70
C GLU A 171 -22.23 21.53 3.08
N ARG A 172 -22.12 22.87 3.11
CA ARG A 172 -22.28 23.61 4.37
C ARG A 172 -23.77 23.61 4.69
N VAL A 173 -24.13 22.84 5.71
CA VAL A 173 -25.45 22.91 6.34
C VAL A 173 -25.55 24.19 7.12
#